data_6a5ac8dc0dd8bf0f3fbef637fbfdf1d9
#
_entry.id   6a5ac8dc0dd8bf0f3fbef637fbfdf1d9
#
_cell.length_a   1.000
_cell.length_b   1.000
_cell.length_c   1.000
_cell.angle_alpha   90.00
_cell.angle_beta   90.00
_cell.angle_gamma   90.00
#
_symmetry.space_group_name_H-M   'P 1'
#
loop_
_entity.id
_entity.type
_entity.pdbx_description
1 polymer ?
#
loop_
_entity_poly.entity_id
_entity_poly.type
_entity_poly.pdbx_seq_one_letter_code
_entity_poly.pdbx_strand_id
1 'polypeptide(L)'
;PFCGKMPKIGFQGYCGVKCMPEEMQGLEKFKKSNVSDRNAAYRSNLSRKVHSIQNGKIDTLGAEIELNRKIAINNAFFEHAKTMTGICANCGGKTCKGDIKYQKFSQAHILAKSLFPSVAANLDNFVELCHFGNSCHGNFDNNGYEYAAEKMPKLWEIIVQRVTKMLPLIKEKSKLPDILKQEVNY
;
A
#
# COMPACT_ATOMS: atom_id res chain seq x y z
N PRO A 1 -8.44 28.32 28.50
CA PRO A 1 -7.30 28.93 29.18
C PRO A 1 -6.00 28.38 28.61
N PHE A 2 -5.25 29.27 27.95
CA PHE A 2 -3.94 28.90 27.41
C PHE A 2 -2.95 28.76 28.57
N CYS A 3 -2.39 27.59 28.77
CA CYS A 3 -1.38 27.34 29.81
C CYS A 3 0.03 27.79 29.39
N GLY A 4 0.19 28.50 28.27
CA GLY A 4 1.47 29.02 27.75
C GLY A 4 2.44 27.93 27.21
N LYS A 5 2.04 26.68 27.16
CA LYS A 5 2.87 25.59 26.64
C LYS A 5 2.60 25.35 25.15
N MET A 6 3.63 24.94 24.40
CA MET A 6 3.50 24.61 23.00
C MET A 6 2.48 23.48 22.78
N PRO A 7 1.64 23.56 21.73
CA PRO A 7 0.72 22.50 21.37
C PRO A 7 1.46 21.19 21.06
N LYS A 8 0.92 20.06 21.49
CA LYS A 8 1.45 18.73 21.15
C LYS A 8 0.76 18.17 19.92
N ILE A 9 1.54 17.50 19.08
CA ILE A 9 1.00 16.78 17.93
C ILE A 9 -0.03 15.75 18.40
N GLY A 10 -1.22 15.76 17.80
CA GLY A 10 -2.31 14.84 18.13
C GLY A 10 -3.34 15.39 19.11
N PHE A 11 -3.13 16.61 19.67
CA PHE A 11 -4.06 17.25 20.61
C PHE A 11 -4.78 18.48 20.02
N GLN A 12 -4.96 18.53 18.71
CA GLN A 12 -5.74 19.57 18.00
C GLN A 12 -5.40 21.01 18.41
N GLY A 13 -4.10 21.29 18.61
CA GLY A 13 -3.63 22.61 19.04
C GLY A 13 -3.56 22.83 20.56
N TYR A 14 -3.88 21.84 21.38
CA TYR A 14 -3.73 21.91 22.84
C TYR A 14 -2.42 21.27 23.32
N CYS A 15 -1.89 21.76 24.43
CA CYS A 15 -0.65 21.22 25.01
C CYS A 15 -0.84 19.85 25.71
N GLY A 16 -2.07 19.42 25.91
CA GLY A 16 -2.45 18.13 26.48
C GLY A 16 -3.93 18.09 26.86
N VAL A 17 -4.40 16.92 27.30
CA VAL A 17 -5.81 16.65 27.60
C VAL A 17 -6.42 17.65 28.61
N LYS A 18 -5.66 18.06 29.64
CA LYS A 18 -6.14 18.99 30.67
C LYS A 18 -6.41 20.41 30.12
N CYS A 19 -5.86 20.76 28.95
CA CYS A 19 -6.07 22.06 28.32
C CYS A 19 -7.17 22.04 27.27
N MET A 20 -7.75 20.88 26.99
CA MET A 20 -8.87 20.71 26.06
C MET A 20 -10.20 21.04 26.77
N PRO A 21 -11.22 21.52 26.04
CA PRO A 21 -12.59 21.58 26.55
C PRO A 21 -13.06 20.22 27.08
N GLU A 22 -13.88 20.21 28.12
CA GLU A 22 -14.35 18.96 28.75
C GLU A 22 -15.02 18.00 27.78
N GLU A 23 -15.78 18.53 26.83
CA GLU A 23 -16.43 17.77 25.74
C GLU A 23 -15.43 16.98 24.88
N MET A 24 -14.24 17.54 24.65
CA MET A 24 -13.19 16.92 23.87
C MET A 24 -12.31 15.95 24.68
N GLN A 25 -12.25 16.10 26.01
CA GLN A 25 -11.47 15.21 26.88
C GLN A 25 -12.04 13.78 26.89
N GLY A 26 -13.35 13.65 26.77
CA GLY A 26 -14.02 12.36 26.64
C GLY A 26 -13.65 11.60 25.35
N LEU A 27 -13.52 12.33 24.24
CA LEU A 27 -13.12 11.76 22.95
C LEU A 27 -11.68 11.24 22.95
N GLU A 28 -10.76 11.89 23.66
CA GLU A 28 -9.37 11.42 23.78
C GLU A 28 -9.25 10.15 24.65
N LYS A 29 -10.08 10.02 25.70
CA LYS A 29 -10.17 8.78 26.48
C LYS A 29 -10.68 7.63 25.61
N PHE A 30 -11.66 7.88 24.76
CA PHE A 30 -12.23 6.91 23.84
C PHE A 30 -11.20 6.46 22.78
N LYS A 31 -10.42 7.40 22.20
CA LYS A 31 -9.34 7.07 21.28
C LYS A 31 -8.24 6.22 21.91
N LYS A 32 -7.86 6.49 23.16
CA LYS A 32 -6.86 5.69 23.89
C LYS A 32 -7.35 4.27 24.18
N SER A 33 -8.61 4.10 24.59
CA SER A 33 -9.20 2.78 24.82
C SER A 33 -9.20 1.97 23.52
N ASN A 34 -9.62 2.57 22.40
CA ASN A 34 -9.62 1.92 21.09
C ASN A 34 -8.24 1.47 20.62
N VAL A 35 -7.17 2.22 20.91
CA VAL A 35 -5.79 1.81 20.59
C VAL A 35 -5.35 0.65 21.48
N SER A 36 -5.67 0.70 22.77
CA SER A 36 -5.39 -0.41 23.70
C SER A 36 -6.10 -1.69 23.28
N ASP A 37 -7.38 -1.59 22.92
CA ASP A 37 -8.22 -2.72 22.50
C ASP A 37 -7.73 -3.32 21.18
N ARG A 38 -7.31 -2.48 20.21
CA ARG A 38 -6.68 -2.94 18.96
C ARG A 38 -5.37 -3.69 19.22
N ASN A 39 -4.54 -3.17 20.12
CA ASN A 39 -3.28 -3.82 20.48
C ASN A 39 -3.51 -5.13 21.25
N ALA A 40 -4.52 -5.19 22.12
CA ALA A 40 -4.93 -6.41 22.80
C ALA A 40 -5.46 -7.46 21.82
N ALA A 41 -6.32 -7.05 20.87
CA ALA A 41 -6.82 -7.91 19.81
C ALA A 41 -5.70 -8.43 18.89
N TYR A 42 -4.74 -7.56 18.54
CA TYR A 42 -3.57 -7.97 17.77
C TYR A 42 -2.72 -9.02 18.49
N ARG A 43 -2.41 -8.80 19.79
CA ARG A 43 -1.66 -9.74 20.62
C ARG A 43 -2.40 -11.08 20.76
N SER A 44 -3.71 -11.04 20.99
CA SER A 44 -4.57 -12.23 21.08
C SER A 44 -4.58 -13.01 19.76
N ASN A 45 -4.64 -12.32 18.61
CA ASN A 45 -4.58 -12.96 17.30
C ASN A 45 -3.20 -13.58 17.02
N LEU A 46 -2.12 -12.89 17.43
CA LEU A 46 -0.76 -13.40 17.30
C LEU A 46 -0.57 -14.65 18.18
N SER A 47 -1.01 -14.60 19.43
CA SER A 47 -0.94 -15.74 20.36
C SER A 47 -1.73 -16.95 19.85
N ARG A 48 -2.96 -16.73 19.30
CA ARG A 48 -3.76 -17.79 18.68
C ARG A 48 -3.06 -18.41 17.48
N LYS A 49 -2.40 -17.59 16.64
CA LYS A 49 -1.62 -18.07 15.49
C LYS A 49 -0.43 -18.93 15.93
N VAL A 50 0.34 -18.47 16.92
CA VAL A 50 1.48 -19.23 17.48
C VAL A 50 0.99 -20.55 18.06
N HIS A 51 -0.09 -20.54 18.85
CA HIS A 51 -0.68 -21.74 19.43
C HIS A 51 -1.20 -22.74 18.38
N SER A 52 -1.78 -22.23 17.29
CA SER A 52 -2.24 -23.06 16.16
C SER A 52 -1.08 -23.69 15.39
N ILE A 53 0.05 -22.99 15.26
CA ILE A 53 1.28 -23.52 14.65
C ILE A 53 1.85 -24.63 15.54
N GLN A 54 1.96 -24.36 16.85
CA GLN A 54 2.48 -25.34 17.83
C GLN A 54 1.64 -26.62 17.91
N ASN A 55 0.33 -26.51 17.68
CA ASN A 55 -0.60 -27.64 17.69
C ASN A 55 -0.76 -28.35 16.34
N GLY A 56 0.07 -28.02 15.34
CA GLY A 56 0.02 -28.64 14.01
C GLY A 56 -1.28 -28.36 13.22
N LYS A 57 -2.06 -27.36 13.65
CA LYS A 57 -3.35 -27.00 13.00
C LYS A 57 -3.19 -26.04 11.82
N ILE A 58 -2.01 -25.50 11.62
CA ILE A 58 -1.70 -24.63 10.48
C ILE A 58 -0.70 -25.38 9.60
N ASP A 59 -0.97 -25.39 8.30
CA ASP A 59 0.02 -25.78 7.30
C ASP A 59 1.24 -24.85 7.42
N THR A 60 2.28 -25.35 8.08
CA THR A 60 3.54 -24.61 8.31
C THR A 60 4.22 -24.27 6.99
N LEU A 61 4.12 -25.13 5.98
CA LEU A 61 4.68 -24.89 4.65
C LEU A 61 3.96 -23.74 3.96
N GLY A 62 2.62 -23.72 4.00
CA GLY A 62 1.82 -22.62 3.43
C GLY A 62 2.10 -21.28 4.13
N ALA A 63 2.26 -21.29 5.46
CA ALA A 63 2.60 -20.09 6.22
C ALA A 63 4.00 -19.56 5.88
N GLU A 64 4.97 -20.45 5.68
CA GLU A 64 6.35 -20.11 5.29
C GLU A 64 6.40 -19.53 3.87
N ILE A 65 5.70 -20.13 2.91
CA ILE A 65 5.58 -19.63 1.53
C ILE A 65 5.00 -18.21 1.54
N GLU A 66 3.93 -17.97 2.31
CA GLU A 66 3.31 -16.64 2.39
C GLU A 66 4.23 -15.61 3.06
N LEU A 67 5.01 -16.01 4.08
CA LEU A 67 6.00 -15.14 4.72
C LEU A 67 7.10 -14.76 3.74
N ASN A 68 7.66 -15.75 3.04
CA ASN A 68 8.71 -15.53 2.04
C ASN A 68 8.22 -14.62 0.91
N ARG A 69 6.96 -14.79 0.47
CA ARG A 69 6.33 -13.90 -0.50
C ARG A 69 6.24 -12.46 0.00
N LYS A 70 5.83 -12.24 1.23
CA LYS A 70 5.78 -10.89 1.85
C LYS A 70 7.16 -10.25 1.95
N ILE A 71 8.17 -11.01 2.33
CA ILE A 71 9.55 -10.55 2.37
C ILE A 71 10.02 -10.14 0.98
N ALA A 72 9.76 -10.97 -0.04
CA ALA A 72 10.13 -10.68 -1.42
C ALA A 72 9.46 -9.39 -1.94
N ILE A 73 8.16 -9.19 -1.67
CA ILE A 73 7.45 -7.96 -2.05
C ILE A 73 8.03 -6.74 -1.34
N ASN A 74 8.32 -6.83 -0.04
CA ASN A 74 8.93 -5.71 0.69
C ASN A 74 10.31 -5.36 0.14
N ASN A 75 11.14 -6.35 -0.17
CA ASN A 75 12.44 -6.13 -0.78
C ASN A 75 12.29 -5.44 -2.15
N ALA A 76 11.33 -5.87 -2.97
CA ALA A 76 11.04 -5.24 -4.25
C ALA A 76 10.60 -3.77 -4.11
N PHE A 77 9.82 -3.42 -3.07
CA PHE A 77 9.50 -2.02 -2.75
C PHE A 77 10.76 -1.19 -2.47
N PHE A 78 11.71 -1.72 -1.69
CA PHE A 78 12.95 -1.03 -1.40
C PHE A 78 13.84 -0.88 -2.65
N GLU A 79 13.92 -1.90 -3.48
CA GLU A 79 14.69 -1.84 -4.72
C GLU A 79 14.06 -0.85 -5.72
N HIS A 80 12.73 -0.89 -5.90
CA HIS A 80 12.03 0.08 -6.73
C HIS A 80 12.19 1.52 -6.20
N ALA A 81 12.18 1.71 -4.87
CA ALA A 81 12.39 3.03 -4.27
C ALA A 81 13.73 3.68 -4.67
N LYS A 82 14.78 2.87 -4.91
CA LYS A 82 16.08 3.36 -5.38
C LYS A 82 16.03 3.89 -6.82
N THR A 83 15.11 3.37 -7.64
CA THR A 83 14.95 3.74 -9.05
C THR A 83 13.97 4.89 -9.26
N MET A 84 13.20 5.28 -8.23
CA MET A 84 12.24 6.39 -8.33
C MET A 84 12.92 7.69 -8.75
N THR A 85 12.25 8.44 -9.60
CA THR A 85 12.74 9.73 -10.11
C THR A 85 12.27 10.93 -9.28
N GLY A 86 11.20 10.78 -8.51
CA GLY A 86 10.50 11.86 -7.82
C GLY A 86 9.38 12.46 -8.66
N ILE A 87 9.10 11.87 -9.83
CA ILE A 87 8.15 12.37 -10.82
C ILE A 87 7.11 11.30 -11.13
N CYS A 88 5.84 11.69 -11.08
CA CYS A 88 4.72 10.81 -11.43
C CYS A 88 4.77 10.43 -12.92
N ALA A 89 4.76 9.14 -13.20
CA ALA A 89 4.82 8.61 -14.55
C ALA A 89 3.63 9.02 -15.43
N ASN A 90 2.48 9.34 -14.84
CA ASN A 90 1.30 9.80 -15.59
C ASN A 90 1.27 11.31 -15.79
N CYS A 91 1.24 12.09 -14.70
CA CYS A 91 0.97 13.54 -14.79
C CYS A 91 2.23 14.43 -14.69
N GLY A 92 3.41 13.87 -14.45
CA GLY A 92 4.65 14.63 -14.24
C GLY A 92 4.73 15.39 -12.90
N GLY A 93 3.72 15.24 -12.04
CA GLY A 93 3.71 15.86 -10.71
C GLY A 93 4.71 15.20 -9.75
N LYS A 94 5.00 15.86 -8.63
CA LYS A 94 5.93 15.35 -7.61
C LYS A 94 5.37 14.10 -6.93
N THR A 95 6.27 13.18 -6.61
CA THR A 95 6.00 11.98 -5.80
C THR A 95 6.66 12.08 -4.43
N CYS A 96 6.47 11.07 -3.59
CA CYS A 96 7.05 11.03 -2.24
C CYS A 96 8.47 10.40 -2.22
N LYS A 97 9.25 10.53 -3.30
CA LYS A 97 10.63 10.04 -3.32
C LYS A 97 11.44 10.66 -2.18
N GLY A 98 12.21 9.82 -1.47
CA GLY A 98 13.08 10.24 -0.36
C GLY A 98 12.36 10.44 0.97
N ASP A 99 11.05 10.45 1.00
CA ASP A 99 10.29 10.44 2.25
C ASP A 99 10.03 9.00 2.71
N ILE A 100 10.85 8.52 3.64
CA ILE A 100 10.79 7.13 4.15
C ILE A 100 9.38 6.74 4.59
N LYS A 101 8.61 7.69 5.12
CA LYS A 101 7.25 7.43 5.61
C LYS A 101 6.22 7.31 4.48
N TYR A 102 6.35 8.13 3.44
CA TYR A 102 5.33 8.28 2.41
C TYR A 102 5.71 7.72 1.04
N GLN A 103 7.00 7.43 0.78
CA GLN A 103 7.44 6.96 -0.54
C GLN A 103 6.73 5.69 -1.03
N LYS A 104 6.31 4.80 -0.10
CA LYS A 104 5.54 3.61 -0.47
C LYS A 104 4.18 3.93 -1.10
N PHE A 105 3.59 5.08 -0.76
CA PHE A 105 2.32 5.52 -1.35
C PHE A 105 2.46 6.06 -2.77
N SER A 106 3.69 6.26 -3.23
CA SER A 106 3.98 6.61 -4.63
C SER A 106 4.42 5.43 -5.47
N GLN A 107 4.36 4.20 -4.94
CA GLN A 107 4.73 2.97 -5.64
C GLN A 107 3.47 2.12 -5.86
N ALA A 108 2.83 2.30 -7.01
CA ALA A 108 1.67 1.52 -7.39
C ALA A 108 2.07 0.16 -7.98
N HIS A 109 1.30 -0.89 -7.69
CA HIS A 109 1.40 -2.15 -8.43
C HIS A 109 0.57 -2.07 -9.71
N ILE A 110 1.17 -2.40 -10.83
CA ILE A 110 0.47 -2.50 -12.11
C ILE A 110 -0.55 -3.66 -12.04
N LEU A 111 -0.11 -4.84 -11.66
CA LEU A 111 -0.97 -6.00 -11.43
C LEU A 111 -1.11 -6.22 -9.91
N ALA A 112 -2.33 -6.29 -9.42
CA ALA A 112 -2.63 -6.40 -7.99
C ALA A 112 -1.94 -7.65 -7.38
N LYS A 113 -1.12 -7.46 -6.36
CA LYS A 113 -0.31 -8.51 -5.72
C LYS A 113 -1.10 -9.69 -5.17
N SER A 114 -2.37 -9.49 -4.84
CA SER A 114 -3.27 -10.56 -4.37
C SER A 114 -3.80 -11.43 -5.51
N LEU A 115 -3.98 -10.86 -6.69
CA LEU A 115 -4.49 -11.56 -7.88
C LEU A 115 -3.36 -12.18 -8.70
N PHE A 116 -2.18 -11.57 -8.68
CA PHE A 116 -1.00 -11.97 -9.48
C PHE A 116 0.23 -12.19 -8.58
N PRO A 117 0.17 -13.19 -7.66
CA PRO A 117 1.26 -13.47 -6.75
C PRO A 117 2.57 -13.87 -7.46
N SER A 118 2.51 -14.43 -8.65
CA SER A 118 3.69 -14.83 -9.45
C SER A 118 4.59 -13.66 -9.85
N VAL A 119 4.04 -12.45 -9.99
CA VAL A 119 4.76 -11.23 -10.37
C VAL A 119 4.70 -10.12 -9.32
N ALA A 120 4.16 -10.42 -8.13
CA ALA A 120 3.97 -9.42 -7.08
C ALA A 120 5.26 -8.73 -6.61
N ALA A 121 6.41 -9.43 -6.69
CA ALA A 121 7.73 -8.91 -6.34
C ALA A 121 8.59 -8.53 -7.57
N ASN A 122 8.03 -8.58 -8.78
CA ASN A 122 8.75 -8.19 -9.98
C ASN A 122 8.85 -6.66 -10.05
N LEU A 123 10.02 -6.11 -10.34
CA LEU A 123 10.24 -4.65 -10.42
C LEU A 123 9.45 -4.00 -11.57
N ASP A 124 9.20 -4.71 -12.65
CA ASP A 124 8.34 -4.23 -13.73
C ASP A 124 6.86 -4.12 -13.30
N ASN A 125 6.47 -4.72 -12.19
CA ASN A 125 5.13 -4.59 -11.63
C ASN A 125 4.92 -3.32 -10.78
N PHE A 126 5.94 -2.48 -10.64
CA PHE A 126 5.83 -1.23 -9.89
C PHE A 126 5.89 -0.03 -10.83
N VAL A 127 5.11 0.98 -10.56
CA VAL A 127 5.14 2.26 -11.26
C VAL A 127 5.08 3.41 -10.25
N GLU A 128 5.84 4.48 -10.55
CA GLU A 128 5.87 5.67 -9.69
C GLU A 128 4.72 6.61 -10.02
N LEU A 129 3.77 6.77 -9.11
CA LEU A 129 2.61 7.65 -9.24
C LEU A 129 2.50 8.61 -8.07
N CYS A 130 1.96 9.82 -8.29
CA CYS A 130 1.69 10.75 -7.20
C CYS A 130 0.52 10.27 -6.34
N HIS A 131 0.70 10.38 -5.03
CA HIS A 131 -0.36 10.10 -4.05
C HIS A 131 -1.13 11.38 -3.67
N PHE A 132 -0.43 12.51 -3.59
CA PHE A 132 -0.99 13.82 -3.32
C PHE A 132 -1.15 14.63 -4.62
N GLY A 133 -1.88 15.74 -4.56
CA GLY A 133 -2.21 16.55 -5.73
C GLY A 133 -3.19 15.84 -6.63
N ASN A 134 -2.77 15.48 -7.85
CA ASN A 134 -3.63 14.79 -8.82
C ASN A 134 -4.02 13.37 -8.42
N SER A 135 -3.41 12.83 -7.35
CA SER A 135 -3.70 11.49 -6.80
C SER A 135 -3.79 10.38 -7.85
N CYS A 136 -2.83 10.35 -8.80
CA CYS A 136 -2.84 9.37 -9.89
C CYS A 136 -2.84 7.93 -9.37
N HIS A 137 -2.15 7.65 -8.24
CA HIS A 137 -2.17 6.33 -7.61
C HIS A 137 -3.59 5.96 -7.14
N GLY A 138 -4.24 6.84 -6.37
CA GLY A 138 -5.60 6.59 -5.89
C GLY A 138 -6.62 6.48 -7.02
N ASN A 139 -6.47 7.29 -8.07
CA ASN A 139 -7.34 7.21 -9.24
C ASN A 139 -7.20 5.87 -9.98
N PHE A 140 -5.98 5.37 -10.14
CA PHE A 140 -5.74 4.06 -10.75
C PHE A 140 -6.27 2.92 -9.87
N ASP A 141 -5.97 2.93 -8.56
CA ASP A 141 -6.42 1.89 -7.64
C ASP A 141 -7.96 1.79 -7.54
N ASN A 142 -8.66 2.93 -7.61
CA ASN A 142 -10.11 2.98 -7.44
C ASN A 142 -10.89 2.72 -8.75
N ASN A 143 -10.34 3.09 -9.90
CA ASN A 143 -11.07 3.07 -11.17
C ASN A 143 -10.56 2.02 -12.17
N GLY A 144 -9.37 1.43 -11.93
CA GLY A 144 -8.86 0.30 -12.69
C GLY A 144 -8.31 0.63 -14.08
N TYR A 145 -8.25 -0.41 -14.92
CA TYR A 145 -7.53 -0.37 -16.21
C TYR A 145 -8.29 0.36 -17.29
N GLU A 146 -9.62 0.26 -17.33
CA GLU A 146 -10.46 0.97 -18.29
C GLU A 146 -10.31 2.50 -18.13
N TYR A 147 -10.33 2.94 -16.88
CA TYR A 147 -10.07 4.35 -16.57
C TYR A 147 -8.65 4.77 -16.94
N ALA A 148 -7.65 3.89 -16.67
CA ALA A 148 -6.27 4.19 -17.04
C ALA A 148 -6.10 4.32 -18.56
N ALA A 149 -6.74 3.46 -19.35
CA ALA A 149 -6.72 3.53 -20.80
C ALA A 149 -7.35 4.81 -21.33
N GLU A 150 -8.47 5.25 -20.74
CA GLU A 150 -9.19 6.44 -21.20
C GLU A 150 -8.60 7.76 -20.68
N LYS A 151 -8.24 7.83 -19.40
CA LYS A 151 -7.91 9.11 -18.71
C LYS A 151 -6.44 9.26 -18.33
N MET A 152 -5.64 8.19 -18.42
CA MET A 152 -4.24 8.17 -18.00
C MET A 152 -3.32 7.57 -19.08
N PRO A 153 -3.30 8.17 -20.31
CA PRO A 153 -2.67 7.54 -21.47
C PRO A 153 -1.18 7.22 -21.31
N LYS A 154 -0.42 8.08 -20.62
CA LYS A 154 1.01 7.80 -20.33
C LYS A 154 1.18 6.60 -19.39
N LEU A 155 0.32 6.49 -18.37
CA LEU A 155 0.33 5.33 -17.49
C LEU A 155 -0.10 4.09 -18.26
N TRP A 156 -1.12 4.17 -19.11
CA TRP A 156 -1.61 3.05 -19.90
C TRP A 156 -0.52 2.45 -20.80
N GLU A 157 0.21 3.28 -21.51
CA GLU A 157 1.35 2.86 -22.32
C GLU A 157 2.40 2.07 -21.50
N ILE A 158 2.74 2.58 -20.30
CA ILE A 158 3.66 1.90 -19.37
C ILE A 158 3.08 0.57 -18.91
N ILE A 159 1.79 0.52 -18.57
CA ILE A 159 1.12 -0.71 -18.16
C ILE A 159 1.22 -1.77 -19.25
N VAL A 160 0.83 -1.45 -20.48
CA VAL A 160 0.86 -2.39 -21.61
C VAL A 160 2.28 -2.89 -21.83
N GLN A 161 3.26 -2.00 -21.91
CA GLN A 161 4.66 -2.35 -22.12
C GLN A 161 5.17 -3.32 -21.04
N ARG A 162 4.92 -3.01 -19.76
CA ARG A 162 5.44 -3.80 -18.64
C ARG A 162 4.69 -5.13 -18.47
N VAL A 163 3.37 -5.15 -18.70
CA VAL A 163 2.60 -6.39 -18.68
C VAL A 163 3.06 -7.32 -19.80
N THR A 164 3.28 -6.80 -21.02
CA THR A 164 3.85 -7.57 -22.13
C THR A 164 5.19 -8.21 -21.73
N LYS A 165 6.08 -7.43 -21.10
CA LYS A 165 7.37 -7.92 -20.61
C LYS A 165 7.23 -9.00 -19.54
N MET A 166 6.26 -8.84 -18.63
CA MET A 166 6.00 -9.81 -17.55
C MET A 166 5.18 -11.02 -17.99
N LEU A 167 4.55 -10.99 -19.14
CA LEU A 167 3.61 -12.03 -19.60
C LEU A 167 4.15 -13.47 -19.50
N PRO A 168 5.44 -13.76 -19.80
CA PRO A 168 6.01 -15.09 -19.62
C PRO A 168 6.07 -15.55 -18.16
N LEU A 169 6.12 -14.60 -17.20
CA LEU A 169 6.25 -14.86 -15.77
C LEU A 169 4.88 -14.97 -15.07
N ILE A 170 3.82 -14.45 -15.69
CA ILE A 170 2.47 -14.46 -15.12
C ILE A 170 1.90 -15.87 -15.19
N LYS A 171 1.66 -16.49 -14.04
CA LYS A 171 0.99 -17.79 -13.93
C LYS A 171 -0.53 -17.67 -13.99
N GLU A 172 -1.05 -16.55 -13.49
CA GLU A 172 -2.49 -16.25 -13.34
C GLU A 172 -3.07 -15.55 -14.59
N LYS A 173 -2.64 -15.94 -15.79
CA LYS A 173 -2.99 -15.28 -17.06
C LYS A 173 -4.50 -15.15 -17.30
N SER A 174 -5.29 -16.15 -16.86
CA SER A 174 -6.75 -16.11 -16.96
C SER A 174 -7.39 -14.93 -16.21
N LYS A 175 -6.71 -14.41 -15.16
CA LYS A 175 -7.17 -13.28 -14.35
C LYS A 175 -6.82 -11.91 -14.94
N LEU A 176 -6.05 -11.86 -16.03
CA LEU A 176 -5.77 -10.58 -16.69
C LEU A 176 -7.08 -9.92 -17.12
N PRO A 177 -7.24 -8.61 -16.91
CA PRO A 177 -8.36 -7.85 -17.45
C PRO A 177 -8.46 -7.99 -18.97
N ASP A 178 -9.68 -8.05 -19.50
CA ASP A 178 -9.89 -8.29 -20.92
C ASP A 178 -9.29 -7.20 -21.79
N ILE A 179 -9.35 -5.93 -21.34
CA ILE A 179 -8.69 -4.82 -22.00
C ILE A 179 -7.18 -5.02 -22.13
N LEU A 180 -6.51 -5.58 -21.09
CA LEU A 180 -5.08 -5.90 -21.15
C LEU A 180 -4.80 -7.10 -22.05
N LYS A 181 -5.66 -8.12 -22.04
CA LYS A 181 -5.50 -9.28 -22.94
C LYS A 181 -5.51 -8.86 -24.41
N GLN A 182 -6.37 -7.93 -24.77
CA GLN A 182 -6.45 -7.39 -26.14
C GLN A 182 -5.16 -6.66 -26.54
N GLU A 183 -4.63 -5.82 -25.64
CA GLU A 183 -3.43 -5.01 -25.91
C GLU A 183 -2.12 -5.81 -25.94
N VAL A 184 -2.00 -6.85 -25.11
CA VAL A 184 -0.75 -7.64 -25.02
C VAL A 184 -0.74 -8.84 -25.97
N ASN A 185 -1.71 -8.95 -26.89
CA ASN A 185 -1.83 -10.04 -27.86
C ASN A 185 -1.79 -11.43 -27.19
N TYR A 186 -2.59 -11.60 -26.17
CA TYR A 186 -2.70 -12.84 -25.38
C TYR A 186 -3.68 -13.83 -25.97
#